data_e9ff14df621d43133d0d2f85814ca88a
#
_entry.id   e9ff14df621d43133d0d2f85814ca88a
#
_cell.length_a   1.000
_cell.length_b   1.000
_cell.length_c   1.000
_cell.angle_alpha   90.00
_cell.angle_beta   90.00
_cell.angle_gamma   90.00
#
_symmetry.space_group_name_H-M   'P 1'
#
loop_
_entity.id
_entity.type
_entity.pdbx_description
1 polymer ?
#
loop_
_entity_poly.entity_id
_entity_poly.type
_entity_poly.pdbx_seq_one_letter_code
_entity_poly.pdbx_strand_id
1 'polypeptide(L)'
;VNEASPRPACPGRYEPAPYRLDLSTCPSIPVPPPGPRSREMHARAERIMRGYSGQVRLFPVVFAEGKGCALQDADGNRYIDFSSGIYVTNLGHCHPKVSEAVADAARTLMNAHDFTTPIKLRLLELLMEILPGDFAGVQLYDSGTTAVEAALRTCRAATGKGEFLSFFRDFHGKTLGAVSLARMNSVYAQTRMPGFYMLPRPDTYRPLWQRPDGSLDTEKYLDLYDEFLREGTSGQVAAVVIEPIQGWAGSIMPPDDFLPKLRTFCDKRGIILFADEVLTGMGRAGHWLCCERWNTLPDVATLGKGLGNGFPVTAMIVRKPYADAVDKISASTSYGGNPMACAAAVASIEVIIEEGLLEHARELEAYFLRRMADWPKKYVIVGDVRCMGCLLGVELVKDKVTKEPFDEAGKRVYVKAFERGLAWIPAGHILRMSPPLVMPIEVAVKGMDIIEEAIAETERELAMI
;
A
#
# COMPACT_ATOMS: atom_id res chain seq x y z
N VAL A 1 51.73 -9.81 -12.76
CA VAL A 1 51.34 -9.58 -11.36
C VAL A 1 50.60 -8.26 -11.37
N ASN A 2 49.27 -8.30 -11.40
CA ASN A 2 48.42 -7.08 -11.29
C ASN A 2 48.46 -6.61 -9.84
N GLU A 3 49.06 -5.49 -9.59
CA GLU A 3 48.91 -4.76 -8.32
C GLU A 3 47.44 -4.42 -8.16
N ALA A 4 46.77 -5.05 -7.20
CA ALA A 4 45.43 -4.69 -6.80
C ALA A 4 45.45 -3.26 -6.28
N SER A 5 44.71 -2.35 -6.92
CA SER A 5 44.56 -1.00 -6.42
C SER A 5 44.10 -1.03 -4.94
N PRO A 6 44.64 -0.17 -4.07
CA PRO A 6 44.32 -0.18 -2.65
C PRO A 6 42.81 -0.01 -2.49
N ARG A 7 42.21 -0.90 -1.68
CA ARG A 7 40.78 -0.77 -1.33
C ARG A 7 40.59 0.61 -0.70
N PRO A 8 39.57 1.37 -1.13
CA PRO A 8 39.28 2.65 -0.50
C PRO A 8 39.08 2.43 1.00
N ALA A 9 39.64 3.30 1.84
CA ALA A 9 39.41 3.27 3.27
C ALA A 9 37.89 3.25 3.52
N CYS A 10 37.48 2.39 4.46
CA CYS A 10 36.09 2.31 4.87
C CYS A 10 35.63 3.72 5.25
N PRO A 11 34.58 4.31 4.63
CA PRO A 11 34.09 5.62 5.02
C PRO A 11 33.78 5.56 6.51
N GLY A 12 34.04 6.66 7.22
CA GLY A 12 33.91 6.74 8.68
C GLY A 12 32.60 6.13 9.19
N ARG A 13 32.62 5.65 10.41
CA ARG A 13 31.46 5.02 11.07
C ARG A 13 30.22 5.90 10.87
N TYR A 14 29.13 5.31 10.37
CA TYR A 14 27.84 6.00 10.31
C TYR A 14 27.38 6.27 11.74
N GLU A 15 27.29 7.52 12.11
CA GLU A 15 26.68 7.96 13.36
C GLU A 15 25.33 8.61 13.00
N PRO A 16 24.19 8.02 13.40
CA PRO A 16 22.92 8.66 13.21
C PRO A 16 22.87 9.97 13.99
N ALA A 17 22.43 11.03 13.34
CA ALA A 17 22.23 12.30 14.03
C ALA A 17 21.24 12.12 15.19
N PRO A 18 21.48 12.77 16.34
CA PRO A 18 20.55 12.68 17.47
C PRO A 18 19.19 13.21 17.03
N TYR A 19 18.16 12.41 17.29
CA TYR A 19 16.78 12.69 16.91
C TYR A 19 16.24 13.96 17.62
N ARG A 20 15.94 15.01 16.86
CA ARG A 20 15.53 16.32 17.39
C ARG A 20 14.33 16.93 16.66
N LEU A 21 13.52 16.13 15.97
CA LEU A 21 12.38 16.63 15.21
C LEU A 21 11.31 17.23 16.13
N ASP A 22 11.08 18.53 16.03
CA ASP A 22 10.00 19.24 16.69
C ASP A 22 8.79 19.30 15.75
N LEU A 23 7.76 18.51 16.06
CA LEU A 23 6.53 18.41 15.27
C LEU A 23 5.70 19.69 15.32
N SER A 24 5.82 20.51 16.36
CA SER A 24 5.04 21.75 16.51
C SER A 24 5.35 22.76 15.41
N THR A 25 6.54 22.67 14.81
CA THR A 25 7.01 23.55 13.73
C THR A 25 6.80 22.95 12.32
N CYS A 26 6.04 21.87 12.18
CA CYS A 26 5.77 21.25 10.88
C CYS A 26 4.47 21.80 10.26
N PRO A 27 4.42 22.16 8.95
CA PRO A 27 5.54 22.18 8.02
C PRO A 27 6.47 23.38 8.20
N SER A 28 7.76 23.24 7.78
CA SER A 28 8.74 24.33 7.80
C SER A 28 9.75 24.14 6.66
N ILE A 29 9.82 25.09 5.74
CA ILE A 29 10.65 25.03 4.54
C ILE A 29 11.65 26.20 4.52
N PRO A 30 12.74 26.14 5.31
CA PRO A 30 13.77 27.19 5.33
C PRO A 30 14.60 27.25 4.05
N VAL A 31 14.69 26.15 3.29
CA VAL A 31 15.45 26.06 2.05
C VAL A 31 14.55 25.54 0.95
N PRO A 32 14.45 26.20 -0.23
CA PRO A 32 13.63 25.68 -1.33
C PRO A 32 14.00 24.23 -1.70
N PRO A 33 13.09 23.26 -1.56
CA PRO A 33 13.39 21.86 -1.84
C PRO A 33 13.35 21.56 -3.37
N PRO A 34 14.13 20.58 -3.84
CA PRO A 34 15.20 19.91 -3.11
C PRO A 34 16.38 20.86 -2.88
N GLY A 35 16.86 20.92 -1.62
CA GLY A 35 17.97 21.79 -1.23
C GLY A 35 19.34 21.31 -1.75
N PRO A 36 20.42 22.08 -1.54
CA PRO A 36 21.74 21.75 -2.08
C PRO A 36 22.32 20.44 -1.55
N ARG A 37 22.10 20.13 -0.27
CA ARG A 37 22.57 18.86 0.34
C ARG A 37 21.82 17.65 -0.23
N SER A 38 20.51 17.76 -0.37
CA SER A 38 19.70 16.72 -1.02
C SER A 38 20.15 16.46 -2.45
N ARG A 39 20.37 17.51 -3.25
CA ARG A 39 20.87 17.37 -4.63
C ARG A 39 22.24 16.71 -4.70
N GLU A 40 23.20 17.13 -3.86
CA GLU A 40 24.53 16.53 -3.82
C GLU A 40 24.47 15.04 -3.46
N MET A 41 23.78 14.72 -2.35
CA MET A 41 23.67 13.34 -1.87
C MET A 41 22.97 12.44 -2.88
N HIS A 42 21.86 12.91 -3.48
CA HIS A 42 21.13 12.16 -4.50
C HIS A 42 22.01 11.92 -5.74
N ALA A 43 22.70 12.93 -6.24
CA ALA A 43 23.61 12.80 -7.40
C ALA A 43 24.74 11.81 -7.15
N ARG A 44 25.27 11.72 -5.92
CA ARG A 44 26.26 10.71 -5.53
C ARG A 44 25.64 9.30 -5.53
N ALA A 45 24.45 9.15 -4.94
CA ALA A 45 23.75 7.88 -4.90
C ALA A 45 23.38 7.38 -6.30
N GLU A 46 22.94 8.25 -7.20
CA GLU A 46 22.52 7.92 -8.57
C GLU A 46 23.66 7.38 -9.45
N ARG A 47 24.92 7.68 -9.11
CA ARG A 47 26.09 7.08 -9.80
C ARG A 47 26.19 5.58 -9.55
N ILE A 48 25.67 5.08 -8.44
CA ILE A 48 25.83 3.69 -7.97
C ILE A 48 24.49 2.96 -8.03
N MET A 49 23.45 3.52 -7.42
CA MET A 49 22.12 2.93 -7.38
C MET A 49 21.39 3.18 -8.70
N ARG A 50 20.69 2.18 -9.21
CA ARG A 50 19.84 2.27 -10.40
C ARG A 50 18.38 1.96 -10.06
N GLY A 51 17.46 2.31 -10.96
CA GLY A 51 16.05 1.96 -10.78
C GLY A 51 15.25 2.90 -9.89
N TYR A 52 15.70 4.13 -9.67
CA TYR A 52 14.88 5.14 -9.00
C TYR A 52 13.53 5.32 -9.71
N SER A 53 12.48 5.47 -8.92
CA SER A 53 11.15 5.79 -9.43
C SER A 53 11.10 7.17 -10.08
N GLY A 54 10.11 7.39 -10.97
CA GLY A 54 9.92 8.68 -11.62
C GLY A 54 9.69 9.83 -10.62
N GLN A 55 9.08 9.54 -9.48
CA GLN A 55 8.82 10.51 -8.42
C GLN A 55 10.12 11.04 -7.79
N VAL A 56 11.04 10.13 -7.44
CA VAL A 56 12.34 10.50 -6.87
C VAL A 56 13.16 11.30 -7.87
N ARG A 57 13.08 10.97 -9.16
CA ARG A 57 13.76 11.74 -10.21
C ARG A 57 13.13 13.11 -10.42
N LEU A 58 11.81 13.21 -10.27
CA LEU A 58 11.09 14.48 -10.40
C LEU A 58 11.44 15.43 -9.24
N PHE A 59 11.59 14.89 -8.02
CA PHE A 59 11.82 15.70 -6.82
C PHE A 59 12.77 14.97 -5.86
N PRO A 60 14.11 15.10 -6.08
CA PRO A 60 15.13 14.30 -5.40
C PRO A 60 15.45 14.84 -3.99
N VAL A 61 14.48 14.86 -3.09
CA VAL A 61 14.67 15.14 -1.67
C VAL A 61 15.34 13.93 -1.01
N VAL A 62 16.25 14.17 -0.08
CA VAL A 62 16.89 13.15 0.75
C VAL A 62 16.37 13.27 2.17
N PHE A 63 15.47 12.38 2.57
CA PHE A 63 14.96 12.33 3.94
C PHE A 63 16.04 11.77 4.88
N ALA A 64 16.26 12.46 6.00
CA ALA A 64 17.26 12.13 7.01
C ALA A 64 16.64 11.66 8.33
N GLU A 65 15.47 12.19 8.69
CA GLU A 65 14.79 11.89 9.95
C GLU A 65 13.28 11.80 9.73
N GLY A 66 12.59 11.09 10.65
CA GLY A 66 11.13 11.02 10.67
C GLY A 66 10.60 10.76 12.07
N LYS A 67 9.46 11.37 12.45
CA LYS A 67 8.76 11.13 13.71
C LYS A 67 7.27 11.35 13.55
N GLY A 68 6.46 10.38 13.97
CA GLY A 68 5.02 10.47 13.82
C GLY A 68 4.65 10.82 12.38
N CYS A 69 3.92 11.91 12.19
CA CYS A 69 3.47 12.37 10.88
C CYS A 69 4.43 13.34 10.18
N ALA A 70 5.68 13.45 10.62
CA ALA A 70 6.63 14.41 10.06
C ALA A 70 7.91 13.74 9.56
N LEU A 71 8.45 14.31 8.47
CA LEU A 71 9.73 13.98 7.87
C LEU A 71 10.63 15.21 7.82
N GLN A 72 11.94 15.02 7.97
CA GLN A 72 12.94 16.07 7.77
C GLN A 72 13.93 15.64 6.70
N ASP A 73 14.23 16.54 5.78
CA ASP A 73 15.26 16.30 4.77
C ASP A 73 16.67 16.70 5.24
N ALA A 74 17.67 16.37 4.44
CA ALA A 74 19.08 16.66 4.73
C ALA A 74 19.40 18.17 4.74
N ASP A 75 18.51 19.00 4.21
CA ASP A 75 18.64 20.46 4.16
C ASP A 75 17.92 21.15 5.33
N GLY A 76 17.23 20.38 6.20
CA GLY A 76 16.52 20.85 7.39
C GLY A 76 15.06 21.24 7.13
N ASN A 77 14.53 21.02 5.93
CA ASN A 77 13.11 21.20 5.67
C ASN A 77 12.29 20.11 6.37
N ARG A 78 11.11 20.49 6.86
CA ARG A 78 10.18 19.60 7.56
C ARG A 78 8.86 19.52 6.81
N TYR A 79 8.41 18.31 6.62
CA TYR A 79 7.23 17.98 5.82
C TYR A 79 6.21 17.24 6.66
N ILE A 80 4.92 17.55 6.46
CA ILE A 80 3.84 16.67 6.88
C ILE A 80 3.83 15.45 5.95
N ASP A 81 3.83 14.24 6.51
CA ASP A 81 3.83 13.01 5.72
C ASP A 81 2.40 12.54 5.40
N PHE A 82 2.04 12.60 4.10
CA PHE A 82 0.81 12.03 3.56
C PHE A 82 1.07 10.78 2.72
N SER A 83 2.24 10.13 2.89
CA SER A 83 2.61 8.93 2.16
C SER A 83 2.81 7.70 3.03
N SER A 84 3.12 7.87 4.31
CA SER A 84 3.49 6.77 5.23
C SER A 84 4.57 5.85 4.64
N GLY A 85 5.59 6.39 3.95
CA GLY A 85 6.62 5.59 3.30
C GLY A 85 6.08 4.56 2.31
N ILE A 86 5.10 4.92 1.48
CA ILE A 86 4.34 4.04 0.57
C ILE A 86 3.37 3.12 1.35
N TYR A 87 2.49 3.71 2.16
CA TYR A 87 1.46 3.00 2.95
C TYR A 87 2.04 2.04 4.01
N VAL A 88 3.26 2.28 4.51
CA VAL A 88 3.98 1.34 5.38
C VAL A 88 3.92 1.76 6.84
N THR A 89 4.20 3.03 7.15
CA THR A 89 4.28 3.53 8.53
C THR A 89 2.90 3.97 9.03
N ASN A 90 2.03 2.99 9.30
CA ASN A 90 0.66 3.25 9.77
C ASN A 90 0.64 4.04 11.10
N LEU A 91 1.61 3.77 11.98
CA LEU A 91 1.78 4.45 13.27
C LEU A 91 2.69 5.68 13.20
N GLY A 92 2.96 6.16 11.97
CA GLY A 92 3.97 7.18 11.74
C GLY A 92 5.40 6.66 11.88
N HIS A 93 6.34 7.58 11.68
CA HIS A 93 7.76 7.27 11.74
C HIS A 93 8.26 7.13 13.17
N CYS A 94 9.13 6.15 13.42
CA CYS A 94 9.85 5.93 14.68
C CYS A 94 8.93 5.93 15.90
N HIS A 95 7.79 5.22 15.83
CA HIS A 95 6.93 5.06 17.00
C HIS A 95 7.73 4.42 18.16
N PRO A 96 7.78 5.04 19.37
CA PRO A 96 8.69 4.62 20.43
C PRO A 96 8.56 3.14 20.78
N LYS A 97 7.32 2.65 20.99
CA LYS A 97 7.05 1.25 21.36
C LYS A 97 7.57 0.27 20.29
N VAL A 98 7.40 0.59 18.99
CA VAL A 98 7.90 -0.27 17.91
C VAL A 98 9.42 -0.22 17.83
N SER A 99 10.02 0.97 17.92
CA SER A 99 11.47 1.14 17.84
C SER A 99 12.20 0.44 19.00
N GLU A 100 11.67 0.53 20.22
CA GLU A 100 12.21 -0.14 21.41
C GLU A 100 12.08 -1.66 21.30
N ALA A 101 10.91 -2.18 20.90
CA ALA A 101 10.70 -3.62 20.72
C ALA A 101 11.68 -4.24 19.71
N VAL A 102 11.93 -3.56 18.59
CA VAL A 102 12.92 -4.00 17.59
C VAL A 102 14.34 -3.96 18.16
N ALA A 103 14.70 -2.90 18.89
CA ALA A 103 16.03 -2.75 19.49
C ALA A 103 16.30 -3.84 20.52
N ASP A 104 15.32 -4.19 21.35
CA ASP A 104 15.44 -5.24 22.36
C ASP A 104 15.52 -6.65 21.74
N ALA A 105 14.70 -6.90 20.73
CA ALA A 105 14.79 -8.15 19.96
C ALA A 105 16.17 -8.32 19.31
N ALA A 106 16.72 -7.25 18.74
CA ALA A 106 18.06 -7.26 18.13
C ALA A 106 19.20 -7.57 19.10
N ARG A 107 19.03 -7.24 20.40
CA ARG A 107 19.99 -7.59 21.45
C ARG A 107 19.84 -9.03 21.95
N THR A 108 18.69 -9.65 21.74
CA THR A 108 18.34 -10.96 22.30
C THR A 108 18.60 -12.10 21.30
N LEU A 109 17.99 -12.03 20.10
CA LEU A 109 18.09 -13.07 19.08
C LEU A 109 17.74 -12.47 17.71
N MET A 110 18.66 -12.55 16.76
CA MET A 110 18.46 -11.92 15.45
C MET A 110 17.67 -12.81 14.49
N ASN A 111 17.91 -14.12 14.48
CA ASN A 111 17.22 -15.05 13.59
C ASN A 111 17.24 -16.47 14.15
N ALA A 112 16.15 -17.20 13.99
CA ALA A 112 16.01 -18.61 14.35
C ALA A 112 15.43 -19.45 13.23
N HIS A 113 15.40 -18.95 11.99
CA HIS A 113 14.79 -19.61 10.83
C HIS A 113 13.34 -20.05 11.15
N ASP A 114 12.99 -21.31 10.90
CA ASP A 114 11.63 -21.84 11.14
C ASP A 114 11.34 -22.18 12.61
N PHE A 115 12.36 -22.20 13.49
CA PHE A 115 12.11 -22.49 14.90
C PHE A 115 11.15 -21.46 15.51
N THR A 116 10.27 -21.96 16.35
CA THR A 116 9.40 -21.12 17.16
C THR A 116 10.22 -20.34 18.19
N THR A 117 9.96 -19.05 18.29
CA THR A 117 10.48 -18.19 19.35
C THR A 117 9.32 -17.63 20.16
N PRO A 118 9.52 -17.21 21.43
CA PRO A 118 8.41 -16.65 22.23
C PRO A 118 7.71 -15.48 21.55
N ILE A 119 8.45 -14.59 20.91
CA ILE A 119 7.87 -13.43 20.22
C ILE A 119 7.13 -13.82 18.91
N LYS A 120 7.62 -14.86 18.19
CA LYS A 120 6.91 -15.42 17.03
C LYS A 120 5.58 -16.03 17.48
N LEU A 121 5.58 -16.83 18.56
CA LEU A 121 4.35 -17.41 19.10
C LEU A 121 3.36 -16.31 19.50
N ARG A 122 3.82 -15.28 20.23
CA ARG A 122 2.96 -14.14 20.59
C ARG A 122 2.34 -13.45 19.38
N LEU A 123 3.10 -13.25 18.29
CA LEU A 123 2.57 -12.68 17.06
C LEU A 123 1.48 -13.58 16.44
N LEU A 124 1.72 -14.88 16.37
CA LEU A 124 0.76 -15.83 15.80
C LEU A 124 -0.54 -15.85 16.60
N GLU A 125 -0.47 -15.90 17.92
CA GLU A 125 -1.62 -15.83 18.82
C GLU A 125 -2.39 -14.51 18.63
N LEU A 126 -1.66 -13.39 18.64
CA LEU A 126 -2.25 -12.07 18.50
C LEU A 126 -2.97 -11.90 17.13
N LEU A 127 -2.39 -12.42 16.04
CA LEU A 127 -3.07 -12.44 14.75
C LEU A 127 -4.37 -13.24 14.80
N MET A 128 -4.40 -14.38 15.50
CA MET A 128 -5.63 -15.16 15.66
C MET A 128 -6.67 -14.47 16.54
N GLU A 129 -6.24 -13.63 17.51
CA GLU A 129 -7.14 -12.84 18.35
C GLU A 129 -7.82 -11.71 17.58
N ILE A 130 -7.10 -11.01 16.69
CA ILE A 130 -7.61 -9.81 16.00
C ILE A 130 -8.28 -10.08 14.67
N LEU A 131 -7.95 -11.19 14.00
CA LEU A 131 -8.49 -11.49 12.68
C LEU A 131 -9.91 -12.05 12.77
N PRO A 132 -10.83 -11.58 11.91
CA PRO A 132 -12.21 -12.05 11.91
C PRO A 132 -12.33 -13.47 11.31
N GLY A 133 -13.31 -14.22 11.78
CA GLY A 133 -13.68 -15.52 11.19
C GLY A 133 -12.83 -16.69 11.65
N ASP A 134 -12.60 -17.65 10.76
CA ASP A 134 -12.01 -18.96 11.06
C ASP A 134 -10.62 -19.16 10.45
N PHE A 135 -9.80 -18.10 10.43
CA PHE A 135 -8.39 -18.24 10.05
C PHE A 135 -7.68 -19.21 11.00
N ALA A 136 -6.88 -20.11 10.42
CA ALA A 136 -6.23 -21.20 11.19
C ALA A 136 -4.79 -21.47 10.74
N GLY A 137 -4.35 -20.90 9.62
CA GLY A 137 -2.98 -21.02 9.11
C GLY A 137 -2.35 -19.65 8.94
N VAL A 138 -1.14 -19.48 9.49
CA VAL A 138 -0.32 -18.27 9.30
C VAL A 138 1.09 -18.68 8.91
N GLN A 139 1.64 -18.04 7.88
CA GLN A 139 3.06 -18.14 7.58
C GLN A 139 3.64 -16.74 7.36
N LEU A 140 4.82 -16.51 7.93
CA LEU A 140 5.48 -15.21 7.97
C LEU A 140 6.56 -15.09 6.89
N TYR A 141 6.65 -13.91 6.27
CA TYR A 141 7.59 -13.58 5.21
C TYR A 141 8.21 -12.19 5.44
N ASP A 142 9.16 -11.82 4.59
CA ASP A 142 9.89 -10.54 4.64
C ASP A 142 9.37 -9.50 3.65
N SER A 143 8.59 -9.90 2.65
CA SER A 143 8.04 -8.99 1.64
C SER A 143 6.65 -9.39 1.18
N GLY A 144 5.83 -8.40 0.74
CA GLY A 144 4.49 -8.66 0.21
C GLY A 144 4.50 -9.61 -0.98
N THR A 145 5.47 -9.46 -1.88
CA THR A 145 5.57 -10.33 -3.06
C THR A 145 5.85 -11.79 -2.70
N THR A 146 6.67 -12.06 -1.66
CA THR A 146 6.93 -13.44 -1.20
C THR A 146 5.70 -14.05 -0.53
N ALA A 147 4.93 -13.26 0.21
CA ALA A 147 3.65 -13.71 0.77
C ALA A 147 2.61 -14.03 -0.32
N VAL A 148 2.52 -13.18 -1.36
CA VAL A 148 1.65 -13.43 -2.54
C VAL A 148 2.06 -14.70 -3.27
N GLU A 149 3.35 -14.92 -3.55
CA GLU A 149 3.84 -16.16 -4.19
C GLU A 149 3.52 -17.40 -3.37
N ALA A 150 3.61 -17.31 -2.05
CA ALA A 150 3.23 -18.40 -1.16
C ALA A 150 1.71 -18.65 -1.20
N ALA A 151 0.90 -17.59 -1.20
CA ALA A 151 -0.56 -17.69 -1.31
C ALA A 151 -0.98 -18.35 -2.63
N LEU A 152 -0.35 -18.02 -3.76
CA LEU A 152 -0.61 -18.67 -5.04
C LEU A 152 -0.29 -20.17 -4.98
N ARG A 153 0.86 -20.55 -4.38
CA ARG A 153 1.22 -21.96 -4.20
C ARG A 153 0.24 -22.68 -3.27
N THR A 154 -0.20 -22.02 -2.21
CA THR A 154 -1.22 -22.56 -1.28
C THR A 154 -2.54 -22.80 -2.00
N CYS A 155 -3.03 -21.84 -2.79
CA CYS A 155 -4.24 -22.00 -3.59
C CYS A 155 -4.14 -23.19 -4.55
N ARG A 156 -2.99 -23.37 -5.21
CA ARG A 156 -2.73 -24.54 -6.06
C ARG A 156 -2.77 -25.85 -5.27
N ALA A 157 -2.09 -25.89 -4.14
CA ALA A 157 -2.02 -27.09 -3.30
C ALA A 157 -3.37 -27.46 -2.68
N ALA A 158 -4.20 -26.46 -2.36
CA ALA A 158 -5.53 -26.65 -1.80
C ALA A 158 -6.54 -27.16 -2.83
N THR A 159 -6.45 -26.70 -4.08
CA THR A 159 -7.48 -26.98 -5.10
C THR A 159 -7.04 -28.01 -6.15
N GLY A 160 -5.75 -28.27 -6.29
CA GLY A 160 -5.19 -29.04 -7.40
C GLY A 160 -5.25 -28.34 -8.75
N LYS A 161 -5.71 -27.09 -8.80
CA LYS A 161 -5.88 -26.27 -10.00
C LYS A 161 -4.69 -25.32 -10.19
N GLY A 162 -4.47 -24.81 -11.41
CA GLY A 162 -3.25 -24.06 -11.74
C GLY A 162 -3.45 -22.63 -12.25
N GLU A 163 -4.67 -22.21 -12.52
CA GLU A 163 -4.97 -20.92 -13.12
C GLU A 163 -5.41 -19.88 -12.08
N PHE A 164 -5.22 -18.59 -12.40
CA PHE A 164 -5.57 -17.47 -11.53
C PHE A 164 -6.24 -16.36 -12.32
N LEU A 165 -7.28 -15.76 -11.73
CA LEU A 165 -7.87 -14.52 -12.21
C LEU A 165 -7.45 -13.37 -11.30
N SER A 166 -7.16 -12.22 -11.90
CA SER A 166 -6.90 -10.94 -11.22
C SER A 166 -7.56 -9.80 -11.99
N PHE A 167 -7.32 -8.57 -11.57
CA PHE A 167 -8.01 -7.42 -12.17
C PHE A 167 -7.06 -6.42 -12.79
N PHE A 168 -7.55 -5.70 -13.81
CA PHE A 168 -6.81 -4.61 -14.42
C PHE A 168 -6.40 -3.58 -13.37
N ARG A 169 -5.16 -3.13 -13.42
CA ARG A 169 -4.57 -2.13 -12.51
C ARG A 169 -4.23 -2.63 -11.11
N ASP A 170 -4.48 -3.89 -10.76
CA ASP A 170 -4.01 -4.46 -9.50
C ASP A 170 -2.48 -4.47 -9.40
N PHE A 171 -1.97 -4.45 -8.17
CA PHE A 171 -0.55 -4.57 -7.87
C PHE A 171 -0.32 -5.58 -6.73
N HIS A 172 0.37 -6.67 -7.06
CA HIS A 172 0.61 -7.77 -6.12
C HIS A 172 2.10 -8.06 -5.86
N GLY A 173 3.00 -7.27 -6.42
CA GLY A 173 4.45 -7.45 -6.28
C GLY A 173 5.18 -7.44 -7.61
N LYS A 174 6.49 -7.74 -7.54
CA LYS A 174 7.41 -7.64 -8.70
C LYS A 174 8.17 -8.94 -9.00
N THR A 175 7.88 -10.04 -8.31
CA THR A 175 8.35 -11.39 -8.71
C THR A 175 7.54 -11.90 -9.91
N LEU A 176 7.99 -12.93 -10.59
CA LEU A 176 7.38 -13.38 -11.85
C LEU A 176 5.92 -13.80 -11.70
N GLY A 177 5.54 -14.51 -10.63
CA GLY A 177 4.15 -14.87 -10.38
C GLY A 177 3.31 -13.66 -9.99
N ALA A 178 3.78 -12.87 -9.02
CA ALA A 178 3.05 -11.69 -8.57
C ALA A 178 2.85 -10.65 -9.68
N VAL A 179 3.86 -10.41 -10.53
CA VAL A 179 3.75 -9.48 -11.67
C VAL A 179 2.82 -10.01 -12.76
N SER A 180 2.63 -11.32 -12.84
CA SER A 180 1.72 -11.95 -13.81
C SER A 180 0.23 -11.70 -13.46
N LEU A 181 -0.07 -11.37 -12.20
CA LEU A 181 -1.39 -10.94 -11.73
C LEU A 181 -1.68 -9.45 -11.96
N ALA A 182 -0.66 -8.64 -12.32
CA ALA A 182 -0.77 -7.20 -12.32
C ALA A 182 -0.39 -6.58 -13.68
N ARG A 183 -0.96 -5.41 -13.98
CA ARG A 183 -0.45 -4.59 -15.07
C ARG A 183 0.74 -3.78 -14.56
N MET A 184 1.94 -4.27 -14.79
CA MET A 184 3.10 -3.38 -14.79
C MET A 184 3.28 -2.79 -16.19
N ASN A 185 3.68 -1.52 -16.26
CA ASN A 185 4.02 -0.85 -17.52
C ASN A 185 4.88 -1.78 -18.38
N SER A 186 4.47 -1.96 -19.60
CA SER A 186 4.81 -2.98 -20.58
C SER A 186 6.30 -3.32 -20.78
N VAL A 187 7.21 -2.51 -20.27
CA VAL A 187 8.67 -2.70 -20.45
C VAL A 187 9.21 -3.83 -19.57
N TYR A 188 8.55 -4.18 -18.46
CA TYR A 188 9.11 -5.10 -17.44
C TYR A 188 8.41 -6.46 -17.38
N ALA A 189 7.21 -6.59 -17.95
CA ALA A 189 6.44 -7.82 -17.99
C ALA A 189 6.31 -8.31 -19.43
N GLN A 190 7.44 -8.54 -20.11
CA GLN A 190 7.44 -9.03 -21.48
C GLN A 190 6.81 -10.43 -21.62
N THR A 191 6.81 -11.21 -20.55
CA THR A 191 6.23 -12.56 -20.55
C THR A 191 5.54 -12.83 -19.22
N ARG A 192 4.22 -12.99 -19.26
CA ARG A 192 3.44 -13.49 -18.13
C ARG A 192 3.57 -14.99 -18.02
N MET A 193 3.46 -15.50 -16.81
CA MET A 193 3.35 -16.94 -16.60
C MET A 193 2.02 -17.45 -17.23
N PRO A 194 2.00 -18.62 -17.87
CA PRO A 194 0.77 -19.24 -18.36
C PRO A 194 -0.25 -19.46 -17.23
N GLY A 195 -1.54 -19.33 -17.55
CA GLY A 195 -2.62 -19.54 -16.57
C GLY A 195 -2.91 -18.33 -15.67
N PHE A 196 -2.36 -17.15 -15.98
CA PHE A 196 -2.64 -15.90 -15.27
C PHE A 196 -3.46 -14.97 -16.17
N TYR A 197 -4.68 -14.67 -15.75
CA TYR A 197 -5.63 -13.88 -16.52
C TYR A 197 -6.04 -12.63 -15.76
N MET A 198 -6.27 -11.54 -16.49
CA MET A 198 -6.75 -10.28 -15.90
C MET A 198 -8.05 -9.86 -16.56
N LEU A 199 -9.00 -9.47 -15.72
CA LEU A 199 -10.33 -9.02 -16.10
C LEU A 199 -10.57 -7.56 -15.69
N PRO A 200 -11.50 -6.85 -16.34
CA PRO A 200 -11.92 -5.55 -15.88
C PRO A 200 -12.57 -5.65 -14.49
N ARG A 201 -12.32 -4.66 -13.64
CA ARG A 201 -12.93 -4.52 -12.33
C ARG A 201 -13.94 -3.37 -12.34
N PRO A 202 -15.05 -3.45 -11.58
CA PRO A 202 -15.93 -2.32 -11.37
C PRO A 202 -15.17 -1.11 -10.79
N ASP A 203 -15.29 0.02 -11.46
CA ASP A 203 -14.73 1.32 -11.07
C ASP A 203 -15.88 2.32 -11.03
N THR A 204 -16.19 2.85 -9.85
CA THR A 204 -17.36 3.72 -9.65
C THR A 204 -17.26 5.02 -10.42
N TYR A 205 -16.04 5.53 -10.64
CA TYR A 205 -15.84 6.74 -11.44
C TYR A 205 -15.79 6.47 -12.94
N ARG A 206 -15.25 5.31 -13.38
CA ARG A 206 -15.10 4.92 -14.79
C ARG A 206 -15.75 3.57 -15.08
N PRO A 207 -17.10 3.46 -14.89
CA PRO A 207 -17.79 2.19 -15.12
C PRO A 207 -17.75 1.82 -16.61
N LEU A 208 -17.53 0.53 -16.91
CA LEU A 208 -17.69 -0.01 -18.26
C LEU A 208 -19.17 -0.23 -18.59
N TRP A 209 -19.98 -0.58 -17.61
CA TRP A 209 -21.41 -0.80 -17.77
C TRP A 209 -22.20 -0.06 -16.70
N GLN A 210 -23.24 0.59 -17.16
CA GLN A 210 -24.21 1.30 -16.33
C GLN A 210 -25.62 0.79 -16.61
N ARG A 211 -26.46 0.83 -15.57
CA ARG A 211 -27.90 0.63 -15.67
C ARG A 211 -28.57 1.85 -16.31
N PRO A 212 -29.84 1.76 -16.73
CA PRO A 212 -30.58 2.90 -17.27
C PRO A 212 -30.68 4.11 -16.33
N ASP A 213 -30.59 3.90 -15.01
CA ASP A 213 -30.58 4.95 -13.99
C ASP A 213 -29.19 5.60 -13.79
N GLY A 214 -28.17 5.18 -14.56
CA GLY A 214 -26.80 5.66 -14.46
C GLY A 214 -25.95 4.98 -13.40
N SER A 215 -26.51 4.12 -12.54
CA SER A 215 -25.74 3.34 -11.58
C SER A 215 -24.86 2.30 -12.25
N LEU A 216 -23.72 1.96 -11.61
CA LEU A 216 -22.82 0.90 -12.10
C LEU A 216 -23.54 -0.46 -12.08
N ASP A 217 -23.39 -1.24 -13.15
CA ASP A 217 -24.00 -2.56 -13.28
C ASP A 217 -22.98 -3.66 -12.92
N THR A 218 -22.93 -4.01 -11.64
CA THR A 218 -22.03 -5.05 -11.09
C THR A 218 -22.30 -6.42 -11.71
N GLU A 219 -23.56 -6.76 -12.04
CA GLU A 219 -23.91 -8.07 -12.57
C GLU A 219 -23.23 -8.32 -13.92
N LYS A 220 -23.16 -7.33 -14.79
CA LYS A 220 -22.47 -7.48 -16.09
C LYS A 220 -20.99 -7.81 -15.99
N TYR A 221 -20.33 -7.37 -14.90
CA TYR A 221 -18.95 -7.79 -14.66
C TYR A 221 -18.89 -9.26 -14.27
N LEU A 222 -19.81 -9.73 -13.41
CA LEU A 222 -19.87 -11.14 -13.02
C LEU A 222 -20.27 -12.06 -14.17
N ASP A 223 -21.18 -11.61 -15.03
CA ASP A 223 -21.55 -12.34 -16.25
C ASP A 223 -20.33 -12.48 -17.19
N LEU A 224 -19.54 -11.41 -17.36
CA LEU A 224 -18.28 -11.48 -18.11
C LEU A 224 -17.31 -12.47 -17.48
N TYR A 225 -17.17 -12.48 -16.12
CA TYR A 225 -16.27 -13.41 -15.46
C TYR A 225 -16.71 -14.86 -15.64
N ASP A 226 -18.02 -15.12 -15.63
CA ASP A 226 -18.59 -16.44 -15.87
C ASP A 226 -18.35 -16.92 -17.30
N GLU A 227 -18.60 -16.05 -18.28
CA GLU A 227 -18.29 -16.33 -19.66
C GLU A 227 -16.79 -16.58 -19.88
N PHE A 228 -15.94 -15.76 -19.28
CA PHE A 228 -14.48 -15.93 -19.38
C PHE A 228 -14.00 -17.23 -18.74
N LEU A 229 -14.56 -17.65 -17.59
CA LEU A 229 -14.25 -18.95 -17.00
C LEU A 229 -14.57 -20.09 -17.97
N ARG A 230 -15.68 -20.00 -18.69
CA ARG A 230 -16.14 -21.05 -19.63
C ARG A 230 -15.34 -21.09 -20.92
N GLU A 231 -15.05 -19.92 -21.51
CA GLU A 231 -14.49 -19.82 -22.85
C GLU A 231 -12.99 -19.46 -22.87
N GLY A 232 -12.48 -18.78 -21.84
CA GLY A 232 -11.14 -18.20 -21.80
C GLY A 232 -10.14 -18.93 -20.89
N THR A 233 -10.58 -19.97 -20.15
CA THR A 233 -9.74 -20.74 -19.25
C THR A 233 -9.83 -22.24 -19.55
N SER A 234 -8.97 -23.05 -18.94
CA SER A 234 -9.10 -24.51 -19.01
C SER A 234 -10.11 -25.07 -17.99
N GLY A 235 -10.80 -24.23 -17.24
CA GLY A 235 -11.66 -24.61 -16.12
C GLY A 235 -10.90 -24.95 -14.84
N GLN A 236 -9.58 -24.73 -14.81
CA GLN A 236 -8.71 -25.07 -13.68
C GLN A 236 -8.31 -23.83 -12.86
N VAL A 237 -9.27 -22.92 -12.64
CA VAL A 237 -9.02 -21.71 -11.86
C VAL A 237 -8.97 -22.03 -10.37
N ALA A 238 -7.81 -21.81 -9.77
CA ALA A 238 -7.54 -22.03 -8.35
C ALA A 238 -8.10 -20.89 -7.48
N ALA A 239 -7.85 -19.64 -7.90
CA ALA A 239 -8.25 -18.48 -7.13
C ALA A 239 -8.56 -17.26 -8.02
N VAL A 240 -9.44 -16.41 -7.49
CA VAL A 240 -9.55 -15.00 -7.86
C VAL A 240 -8.74 -14.19 -6.86
N VAL A 241 -7.79 -13.40 -7.35
CA VAL A 241 -6.89 -12.57 -6.56
C VAL A 241 -7.30 -11.11 -6.70
N ILE A 242 -7.46 -10.41 -5.58
CA ILE A 242 -7.97 -9.03 -5.58
C ILE A 242 -7.29 -8.17 -4.51
N GLU A 243 -6.99 -6.90 -4.84
CA GLU A 243 -6.85 -5.86 -3.83
C GLU A 243 -8.27 -5.39 -3.44
N PRO A 244 -8.72 -5.41 -2.16
CA PRO A 244 -10.04 -4.87 -1.79
C PRO A 244 -10.23 -3.43 -2.26
N ILE A 245 -9.22 -2.60 -2.08
CA ILE A 245 -9.06 -1.27 -2.69
C ILE A 245 -7.78 -1.29 -3.51
N GLN A 246 -7.83 -0.91 -4.77
CA GLN A 246 -6.63 -0.82 -5.60
C GLN A 246 -5.77 0.37 -5.17
N GLY A 247 -4.80 0.10 -4.31
CA GLY A 247 -3.99 1.14 -3.69
C GLY A 247 -3.06 1.83 -4.67
N TRP A 248 -2.25 1.05 -5.39
CA TRP A 248 -1.30 1.60 -6.36
C TRP A 248 -1.98 2.31 -7.52
N ALA A 249 -3.14 1.86 -7.96
CA ALA A 249 -3.91 2.47 -9.03
C ALA A 249 -4.52 3.83 -8.68
N GLY A 250 -4.51 4.23 -7.39
CA GLY A 250 -5.03 5.52 -6.96
C GLY A 250 -6.16 5.45 -5.93
N SER A 251 -6.10 4.47 -5.03
CA SER A 251 -7.15 4.20 -4.03
C SER A 251 -8.52 3.98 -4.69
N ILE A 252 -8.55 3.16 -5.76
CA ILE A 252 -9.79 2.86 -6.49
C ILE A 252 -10.66 1.90 -5.67
N MET A 253 -11.86 2.36 -5.33
CA MET A 253 -12.83 1.61 -4.54
C MET A 253 -13.84 0.91 -5.45
N PRO A 254 -14.21 -0.34 -5.15
CA PRO A 254 -15.33 -0.99 -5.84
C PRO A 254 -16.67 -0.45 -5.31
N PRO A 255 -17.78 -0.67 -6.04
CA PRO A 255 -19.11 -0.46 -5.48
C PRO A 255 -19.36 -1.44 -4.32
N ASP A 256 -20.24 -1.05 -3.39
CA ASP A 256 -20.45 -1.77 -2.13
C ASP A 256 -20.95 -3.21 -2.32
N ASP A 257 -21.63 -3.50 -3.41
CA ASP A 257 -22.17 -4.83 -3.70
C ASP A 257 -21.16 -5.77 -4.38
N PHE A 258 -19.99 -5.27 -4.80
CA PHE A 258 -19.07 -6.07 -5.61
C PHE A 258 -18.38 -7.20 -4.83
N LEU A 259 -17.75 -6.90 -3.69
CA LEU A 259 -17.03 -7.92 -2.91
C LEU A 259 -17.98 -9.04 -2.40
N PRO A 260 -19.15 -8.75 -1.82
CA PRO A 260 -20.12 -9.79 -1.43
C PRO A 260 -20.58 -10.66 -2.60
N LYS A 261 -20.81 -10.06 -3.77
CA LYS A 261 -21.17 -10.79 -4.97
C LYS A 261 -20.03 -11.64 -5.51
N LEU A 262 -18.79 -11.09 -5.50
CA LEU A 262 -17.61 -11.85 -5.89
C LEU A 262 -17.34 -13.03 -4.96
N ARG A 263 -17.57 -12.87 -3.65
CA ARG A 263 -17.52 -13.99 -2.69
C ARG A 263 -18.51 -15.09 -3.09
N THR A 264 -19.77 -14.70 -3.29
CA THR A 264 -20.81 -15.64 -3.74
C THR A 264 -20.48 -16.32 -5.08
N PHE A 265 -19.88 -15.56 -6.00
CA PHE A 265 -19.42 -16.07 -7.30
C PHE A 265 -18.33 -17.14 -7.13
N CYS A 266 -17.35 -16.90 -6.26
CA CYS A 266 -16.27 -17.85 -5.95
C CYS A 266 -16.81 -19.11 -5.26
N ASP A 267 -17.67 -18.96 -4.27
CA ASP A 267 -18.25 -20.08 -3.51
C ASP A 267 -19.00 -21.06 -4.40
N LYS A 268 -19.86 -20.53 -5.29
CA LYS A 268 -20.64 -21.37 -6.23
C LYS A 268 -19.76 -22.20 -7.18
N ARG A 269 -18.50 -21.82 -7.38
CA ARG A 269 -17.59 -22.46 -8.34
C ARG A 269 -16.42 -23.20 -7.71
N GLY A 270 -16.34 -23.22 -6.37
CA GLY A 270 -15.20 -23.80 -5.66
C GLY A 270 -13.88 -23.15 -6.05
N ILE A 271 -13.89 -21.81 -6.18
CA ILE A 271 -12.73 -20.98 -6.46
C ILE A 271 -12.35 -20.24 -5.17
N ILE A 272 -11.09 -20.24 -4.82
CA ILE A 272 -10.59 -19.51 -3.63
C ILE A 272 -10.68 -18.00 -3.89
N LEU A 273 -11.24 -17.24 -2.95
CA LEU A 273 -11.10 -15.79 -2.92
C LEU A 273 -9.83 -15.43 -2.14
N PHE A 274 -8.83 -14.96 -2.85
CA PHE A 274 -7.59 -14.48 -2.26
C PHE A 274 -7.57 -12.95 -2.25
N ALA A 275 -7.62 -12.32 -1.07
CA ALA A 275 -7.49 -10.88 -0.90
C ALA A 275 -6.04 -10.49 -0.57
N ASP A 276 -5.44 -9.67 -1.41
CA ASP A 276 -4.17 -9.03 -1.10
C ASP A 276 -4.41 -7.77 -0.25
N GLU A 277 -4.27 -7.95 1.06
CA GLU A 277 -4.44 -6.91 2.09
C GLU A 277 -3.10 -6.32 2.56
N VAL A 278 -2.03 -6.56 1.82
CA VAL A 278 -0.69 -6.01 2.14
C VAL A 278 -0.73 -4.49 2.28
N LEU A 279 -1.58 -3.81 1.49
CA LEU A 279 -1.73 -2.37 1.55
C LEU A 279 -2.93 -1.93 2.40
N THR A 280 -4.05 -2.63 2.29
CA THR A 280 -5.37 -2.20 2.78
C THR A 280 -5.64 -2.62 4.22
N GLY A 281 -4.97 -3.67 4.70
CA GLY A 281 -5.12 -4.20 6.05
C GLY A 281 -4.43 -3.39 7.15
N MET A 282 -4.41 -3.96 8.33
CA MET A 282 -3.74 -3.43 9.53
C MET A 282 -4.15 -2.00 9.88
N GLY A 283 -5.45 -1.74 9.89
CA GLY A 283 -6.03 -0.46 10.28
C GLY A 283 -6.10 0.58 9.16
N ARG A 284 -5.40 0.40 8.04
CA ARG A 284 -5.32 1.40 6.95
C ARG A 284 -6.70 1.82 6.42
N ALA A 285 -7.64 0.88 6.31
CA ALA A 285 -9.02 1.12 5.90
C ALA A 285 -10.01 1.22 7.10
N GLY A 286 -9.52 1.42 8.32
CA GLY A 286 -10.33 1.49 9.54
C GLY A 286 -10.77 0.13 10.11
N HIS A 287 -10.22 -0.97 9.60
CA HIS A 287 -10.48 -2.36 9.99
C HIS A 287 -9.18 -3.18 9.99
N TRP A 288 -9.17 -4.35 10.64
CA TRP A 288 -8.01 -5.26 10.57
C TRP A 288 -7.82 -5.79 9.16
N LEU A 289 -8.89 -6.24 8.52
CA LEU A 289 -8.96 -6.52 7.08
C LEU A 289 -9.89 -5.51 6.41
N CYS A 290 -9.50 -4.94 5.31
CA CYS A 290 -10.35 -4.03 4.53
C CYS A 290 -11.64 -4.71 4.05
N CYS A 291 -11.58 -6.01 3.76
CA CYS A 291 -12.73 -6.82 3.36
C CYS A 291 -13.88 -6.82 4.39
N GLU A 292 -13.59 -6.54 5.67
CA GLU A 292 -14.62 -6.39 6.72
C GLU A 292 -15.62 -5.28 6.41
N ARG A 293 -15.17 -4.23 5.70
CA ARG A 293 -16.03 -3.12 5.29
C ARG A 293 -17.28 -3.57 4.52
N TRP A 294 -17.15 -4.66 3.80
CA TRP A 294 -18.23 -5.27 3.00
C TRP A 294 -18.74 -6.58 3.59
N ASN A 295 -18.44 -6.86 4.86
CA ASN A 295 -18.77 -8.12 5.52
C ASN A 295 -18.39 -9.35 4.67
N THR A 296 -17.22 -9.27 4.02
CA THR A 296 -16.71 -10.31 3.12
C THR A 296 -15.40 -10.85 3.67
N LEU A 297 -15.34 -12.15 3.92
CA LEU A 297 -14.10 -12.81 4.36
C LEU A 297 -13.45 -13.54 3.19
N PRO A 298 -12.18 -13.29 2.89
CA PRO A 298 -11.42 -14.08 1.91
C PRO A 298 -11.03 -15.44 2.50
N ASP A 299 -10.76 -16.40 1.64
CA ASP A 299 -10.26 -17.73 2.04
C ASP A 299 -8.76 -17.69 2.36
N VAL A 300 -8.04 -16.85 1.63
CA VAL A 300 -6.60 -16.57 1.79
C VAL A 300 -6.43 -15.06 1.78
N ALA A 301 -5.59 -14.53 2.66
CA ALA A 301 -5.19 -13.14 2.58
C ALA A 301 -3.70 -12.96 2.84
N THR A 302 -3.14 -11.84 2.37
CA THR A 302 -1.79 -11.41 2.68
C THR A 302 -1.80 -10.09 3.44
N LEU A 303 -1.01 -10.01 4.50
CA LEU A 303 -0.81 -8.82 5.32
C LEU A 303 0.64 -8.33 5.18
N GLY A 304 0.86 -7.03 5.34
CA GLY A 304 2.21 -6.46 5.28
C GLY A 304 2.21 -4.97 5.62
N LYS A 305 3.19 -4.24 5.12
CA LYS A 305 3.30 -2.78 5.31
C LYS A 305 3.03 -2.35 6.75
N GLY A 306 1.82 -1.90 7.08
CA GLY A 306 1.41 -1.47 8.42
C GLY A 306 1.60 -2.53 9.50
N LEU A 307 1.69 -3.81 9.15
CA LEU A 307 1.96 -4.89 10.10
C LEU A 307 3.29 -4.68 10.83
N GLY A 308 4.33 -4.22 10.13
CA GLY A 308 5.66 -3.99 10.71
C GLY A 308 6.01 -2.53 10.95
N ASN A 309 5.12 -1.61 10.57
CA ASN A 309 5.32 -0.15 10.69
C ASN A 309 6.72 0.34 10.24
N GLY A 310 7.19 -0.15 9.09
CA GLY A 310 8.52 0.17 8.54
C GLY A 310 9.52 -0.98 8.65
N PHE A 311 9.34 -1.94 9.53
CA PHE A 311 10.16 -3.14 9.57
C PHE A 311 9.64 -4.20 8.59
N PRO A 312 10.51 -4.90 7.84
CA PRO A 312 10.09 -5.91 6.87
C PRO A 312 9.43 -7.13 7.54
N VAL A 313 8.12 -7.17 7.54
CA VAL A 313 7.32 -8.33 7.96
C VAL A 313 6.03 -8.38 7.16
N THR A 314 5.68 -9.59 6.72
CA THR A 314 4.42 -9.87 6.04
C THR A 314 3.91 -11.24 6.50
N ALA A 315 2.61 -11.45 6.37
CA ALA A 315 1.98 -12.72 6.66
C ALA A 315 1.07 -13.14 5.51
N MET A 316 1.07 -14.44 5.22
CA MET A 316 -0.03 -15.11 4.54
C MET A 316 -0.90 -15.72 5.62
N ILE A 317 -2.21 -15.48 5.55
CA ILE A 317 -3.22 -16.05 6.45
C ILE A 317 -4.22 -16.88 5.65
N VAL A 318 -4.63 -18.00 6.18
CA VAL A 318 -5.44 -18.98 5.47
C VAL A 318 -6.57 -19.47 6.38
N ARG A 319 -7.80 -19.56 5.86
CA ARG A 319 -8.94 -20.10 6.60
C ARG A 319 -8.81 -21.60 6.80
N LYS A 320 -9.47 -22.09 7.85
CA LYS A 320 -9.44 -23.48 8.29
C LYS A 320 -9.61 -24.53 7.18
N PRO A 321 -10.52 -24.40 6.20
CA PRO A 321 -10.68 -25.41 5.15
C PRO A 321 -9.45 -25.61 4.26
N TYR A 322 -8.53 -24.63 4.22
CA TYR A 322 -7.37 -24.61 3.33
C TYR A 322 -6.03 -24.63 4.09
N ALA A 323 -6.05 -24.62 5.44
CA ALA A 323 -4.85 -24.47 6.26
C ALA A 323 -3.81 -25.58 6.02
N ASP A 324 -4.23 -26.83 5.89
CA ASP A 324 -3.32 -27.96 5.64
C ASP A 324 -2.59 -27.90 4.28
N ALA A 325 -3.04 -27.04 3.37
CA ALA A 325 -2.35 -26.83 2.10
C ALA A 325 -1.02 -26.07 2.27
N VAL A 326 -0.85 -25.32 3.35
CA VAL A 326 0.38 -24.58 3.66
C VAL A 326 1.55 -25.55 3.89
N ASP A 327 1.31 -26.70 4.51
CA ASP A 327 2.33 -27.71 4.77
C ASP A 327 2.85 -28.39 3.49
N LYS A 328 2.09 -28.29 2.39
CA LYS A 328 2.43 -28.92 1.12
C LYS A 328 3.31 -28.06 0.21
N ILE A 329 3.56 -26.79 0.54
CA ILE A 329 4.20 -25.82 -0.37
C ILE A 329 5.64 -25.48 -0.04
N SER A 330 6.27 -26.12 0.95
CA SER A 330 7.59 -25.69 1.46
C SER A 330 7.57 -24.18 1.77
N ALA A 331 6.75 -23.78 2.74
CA ALA A 331 6.39 -22.38 2.97
C ALA A 331 7.48 -21.54 3.64
N SER A 332 8.50 -22.18 4.24
CA SER A 332 9.56 -21.53 5.02
C SER A 332 10.44 -20.59 4.20
N THR A 333 11.03 -19.61 4.90
CA THR A 333 12.03 -18.67 4.33
C THR A 333 13.13 -18.39 5.35
N SER A 334 14.30 -17.95 4.90
CA SER A 334 15.45 -17.69 5.77
C SER A 334 15.20 -16.56 6.81
N TYR A 335 14.37 -15.59 6.48
CA TYR A 335 14.14 -14.38 7.29
C TYR A 335 12.71 -14.23 7.79
N GLY A 336 11.75 -14.96 7.25
CA GLY A 336 10.34 -14.87 7.65
C GLY A 336 10.14 -15.22 9.12
N GLY A 337 9.48 -14.33 9.87
CA GLY A 337 9.23 -14.52 11.29
C GLY A 337 10.47 -14.41 12.17
N ASN A 338 11.51 -13.67 11.74
CA ASN A 338 12.64 -13.38 12.64
C ASN A 338 12.17 -12.54 13.85
N PRO A 339 12.87 -12.63 15.00
CA PRO A 339 12.43 -11.99 16.24
C PRO A 339 12.20 -10.48 16.15
N MET A 340 13.03 -9.75 15.41
CA MET A 340 12.87 -8.30 15.25
C MET A 340 11.60 -7.97 14.44
N ALA A 341 11.33 -8.73 13.36
CA ALA A 341 10.14 -8.58 12.57
C ALA A 341 8.86 -8.90 13.37
N CYS A 342 8.91 -9.97 14.17
CA CYS A 342 7.80 -10.34 15.06
C CYS A 342 7.59 -9.28 16.14
N ALA A 343 8.66 -8.75 16.75
CA ALA A 343 8.57 -7.70 17.77
C ALA A 343 7.98 -6.40 17.20
N ALA A 344 8.38 -6.01 15.98
CA ALA A 344 7.78 -4.87 15.30
C ALA A 344 6.28 -5.06 15.06
N ALA A 345 5.89 -6.26 14.61
CA ALA A 345 4.48 -6.57 14.32
C ALA A 345 3.63 -6.63 15.59
N VAL A 346 4.11 -7.30 16.65
CA VAL A 346 3.42 -7.34 17.96
C VAL A 346 3.22 -5.92 18.48
N ALA A 347 4.29 -5.12 18.57
CA ALA A 347 4.20 -3.76 19.05
C ALA A 347 3.26 -2.90 18.19
N SER A 348 3.26 -3.10 16.85
CA SER A 348 2.36 -2.37 15.96
C SER A 348 0.90 -2.70 16.20
N ILE A 349 0.55 -3.97 16.35
CA ILE A 349 -0.82 -4.41 16.65
C ILE A 349 -1.27 -3.87 18.02
N GLU A 350 -0.41 -4.00 19.05
CA GLU A 350 -0.72 -3.52 20.40
C GLU A 350 -0.98 -2.00 20.40
N VAL A 351 -0.16 -1.20 19.71
CA VAL A 351 -0.38 0.26 19.58
C VAL A 351 -1.72 0.56 18.89
N ILE A 352 -2.07 -0.15 17.80
CA ILE A 352 -3.36 0.05 17.13
C ILE A 352 -4.52 -0.19 18.10
N ILE A 353 -4.42 -1.21 18.96
CA ILE A 353 -5.45 -1.53 19.97
C ILE A 353 -5.47 -0.48 21.08
N GLU A 354 -4.32 -0.22 21.71
CA GLU A 354 -4.21 0.65 22.89
C GLU A 354 -4.59 2.10 22.60
N GLU A 355 -4.26 2.60 21.41
CA GLU A 355 -4.54 3.97 21.01
C GLU A 355 -5.87 4.10 20.22
N GLY A 356 -6.62 3.02 20.03
CA GLY A 356 -7.93 3.03 19.36
C GLY A 356 -7.84 3.45 17.88
N LEU A 357 -6.75 3.10 17.18
CA LEU A 357 -6.45 3.66 15.87
C LEU A 357 -7.37 3.19 14.74
N LEU A 358 -8.09 2.09 14.90
CA LEU A 358 -9.13 1.70 13.94
C LEU A 358 -10.29 2.72 13.93
N GLU A 359 -10.71 3.18 15.10
CA GLU A 359 -11.74 4.23 15.23
C GLU A 359 -11.22 5.57 14.72
N HIS A 360 -10.00 5.94 15.15
CA HIS A 360 -9.39 7.19 14.70
C HIS A 360 -9.22 7.25 13.16
N ALA A 361 -8.91 6.12 12.52
CA ALA A 361 -8.88 6.05 11.05
C ALA A 361 -10.26 6.32 10.41
N ARG A 362 -11.36 5.88 11.05
CA ARG A 362 -12.73 6.20 10.59
C ARG A 362 -13.10 7.67 10.84
N GLU A 363 -12.62 8.27 11.93
CA GLU A 363 -12.78 9.71 12.18
C GLU A 363 -12.04 10.54 11.13
N LEU A 364 -10.80 10.15 10.77
CA LEU A 364 -10.03 10.75 9.69
C LEU A 364 -10.74 10.59 8.34
N GLU A 365 -11.29 9.39 8.03
CA GLU A 365 -12.11 9.16 6.83
C GLU A 365 -13.26 10.16 6.76
N ALA A 366 -14.03 10.28 7.84
CA ALA A 366 -15.16 11.20 7.91
C ALA A 366 -14.73 12.67 7.72
N TYR A 367 -13.60 13.05 8.28
CA TYR A 367 -13.01 14.37 8.06
C TYR A 367 -12.63 14.59 6.60
N PHE A 368 -11.86 13.69 6.01
CA PHE A 368 -11.38 13.81 4.62
C PHE A 368 -12.53 13.84 3.61
N LEU A 369 -13.53 12.99 3.78
CA LEU A 369 -14.71 12.98 2.91
C LEU A 369 -15.45 14.32 2.96
N ARG A 370 -15.70 14.86 4.17
CA ARG A 370 -16.33 16.20 4.30
C ARG A 370 -15.46 17.29 3.69
N ARG A 371 -14.15 17.24 3.89
CA ARG A 371 -13.21 18.26 3.40
C ARG A 371 -13.13 18.32 1.87
N MET A 372 -13.25 17.18 1.21
CA MET A 372 -13.14 17.07 -0.25
C MET A 372 -14.50 17.09 -0.98
N ALA A 373 -15.62 17.05 -0.26
CA ALA A 373 -16.95 16.80 -0.83
C ALA A 373 -17.36 17.76 -1.97
N ASP A 374 -16.94 19.02 -1.89
CA ASP A 374 -17.26 20.04 -2.88
C ASP A 374 -16.18 20.23 -3.96
N TRP A 375 -15.00 19.64 -3.80
CA TRP A 375 -13.88 19.82 -4.75
C TRP A 375 -14.23 19.51 -6.20
N PRO A 376 -14.98 18.42 -6.51
CA PRO A 376 -15.39 18.17 -7.91
C PRO A 376 -16.31 19.25 -8.50
N LYS A 377 -16.98 20.06 -7.65
CA LYS A 377 -17.81 21.19 -8.10
C LYS A 377 -17.00 22.49 -8.14
N LYS A 378 -16.08 22.66 -7.20
CA LYS A 378 -15.28 23.86 -6.98
C LYS A 378 -14.16 24.00 -8.00
N TYR A 379 -13.50 22.90 -8.38
CA TYR A 379 -12.35 22.88 -9.29
C TYR A 379 -12.69 22.19 -10.60
N VAL A 380 -12.36 22.82 -11.73
CA VAL A 380 -12.61 22.27 -13.07
C VAL A 380 -11.78 21.01 -13.30
N ILE A 381 -10.52 21.01 -12.82
CA ILE A 381 -9.59 19.91 -13.00
C ILE A 381 -9.82 18.71 -12.04
N VAL A 382 -10.70 18.83 -11.04
CA VAL A 382 -11.00 17.72 -10.10
C VAL A 382 -12.21 16.96 -10.61
N GLY A 383 -12.00 15.71 -11.00
CA GLY A 383 -13.04 14.82 -11.53
C GLY A 383 -13.74 13.97 -10.49
N ASP A 384 -12.95 13.45 -9.51
CA ASP A 384 -13.45 12.56 -8.47
C ASP A 384 -12.62 12.69 -7.19
N VAL A 385 -13.25 12.43 -6.05
CA VAL A 385 -12.61 12.35 -4.74
C VAL A 385 -13.12 11.12 -4.00
N ARG A 386 -12.23 10.39 -3.33
CA ARG A 386 -12.56 9.17 -2.61
C ARG A 386 -11.68 8.99 -1.39
N CYS A 387 -12.24 8.35 -0.36
CA CYS A 387 -11.53 8.04 0.87
C CYS A 387 -12.14 6.81 1.55
N MET A 388 -11.30 5.95 2.12
CA MET A 388 -11.68 4.89 3.05
C MET A 388 -10.55 4.73 4.07
N GLY A 389 -10.87 4.96 5.36
CA GLY A 389 -9.86 5.10 6.39
C GLY A 389 -8.83 6.19 6.00
N CYS A 390 -7.56 5.81 5.99
CA CYS A 390 -6.46 6.68 5.54
C CYS A 390 -5.97 6.31 4.12
N LEU A 391 -6.88 5.97 3.22
CA LEU A 391 -6.64 5.77 1.80
C LEU A 391 -7.40 6.82 0.99
N LEU A 392 -6.71 7.83 0.48
CA LEU A 392 -7.31 8.93 -0.25
C LEU A 392 -6.91 8.91 -1.72
N GLY A 393 -7.83 9.35 -2.57
CA GLY A 393 -7.57 9.61 -4.00
C GLY A 393 -8.30 10.86 -4.46
N VAL A 394 -7.59 11.78 -5.13
CA VAL A 394 -8.18 12.90 -5.85
C VAL A 394 -7.79 12.76 -7.31
N GLU A 395 -8.76 12.58 -8.18
CA GLU A 395 -8.53 12.34 -9.59
C GLU A 395 -8.60 13.62 -10.39
N LEU A 396 -7.52 13.96 -11.08
CA LEU A 396 -7.41 15.15 -11.92
C LEU A 396 -7.70 14.80 -13.38
N VAL A 397 -8.58 15.54 -14.01
CA VAL A 397 -9.04 15.34 -15.38
C VAL A 397 -8.96 16.63 -16.18
N LYS A 398 -8.73 16.50 -17.51
CA LYS A 398 -8.79 17.64 -18.42
C LYS A 398 -10.23 18.07 -18.68
N ASP A 399 -11.13 17.11 -18.71
CA ASP A 399 -12.54 17.31 -18.96
C ASP A 399 -13.38 16.31 -18.16
N LYS A 400 -14.45 16.77 -17.51
CA LYS A 400 -15.28 15.96 -16.61
C LYS A 400 -16.23 15.00 -17.33
N VAL A 401 -16.54 15.25 -18.59
CA VAL A 401 -17.42 14.40 -19.40
C VAL A 401 -16.63 13.23 -19.97
N THR A 402 -15.51 13.52 -20.63
CA THR A 402 -14.63 12.49 -21.19
C THR A 402 -13.78 11.81 -20.12
N LYS A 403 -13.59 12.46 -18.98
CA LYS A 403 -12.73 12.02 -17.87
C LYS A 403 -11.28 11.77 -18.31
N GLU A 404 -10.80 12.52 -19.31
CA GLU A 404 -9.43 12.39 -19.80
C GLU A 404 -8.42 12.67 -18.67
N PRO A 405 -7.46 11.76 -18.38
CA PRO A 405 -6.45 11.94 -17.35
C PRO A 405 -5.60 13.20 -17.53
N PHE A 406 -5.33 13.93 -16.45
CA PHE A 406 -4.53 15.16 -16.50
C PHE A 406 -3.20 15.00 -15.73
N ASP A 407 -2.28 14.19 -16.27
CA ASP A 407 -0.99 13.88 -15.64
C ASP A 407 -0.13 15.13 -15.38
N GLU A 408 -0.19 16.14 -16.26
CA GLU A 408 0.56 17.39 -16.08
C GLU A 408 0.05 18.17 -14.85
N ALA A 409 -1.26 18.25 -14.65
CA ALA A 409 -1.83 18.85 -13.44
C ALA A 409 -1.36 18.10 -12.18
N GLY A 410 -1.38 16.75 -12.21
CA GLY A 410 -0.91 15.95 -11.09
C GLY A 410 0.56 16.22 -10.72
N LYS A 411 1.44 16.34 -11.70
CA LYS A 411 2.85 16.71 -11.47
C LYS A 411 3.01 18.08 -10.85
N ARG A 412 2.27 19.08 -11.34
CA ARG A 412 2.34 20.46 -10.81
C ARG A 412 1.85 20.51 -9.36
N VAL A 413 0.70 19.91 -9.09
CA VAL A 413 0.16 19.84 -7.71
C VAL A 413 1.15 19.13 -6.77
N TYR A 414 1.77 18.04 -7.23
CA TYR A 414 2.79 17.33 -6.46
C TYR A 414 3.98 18.21 -6.07
N VAL A 415 4.57 18.90 -7.05
CA VAL A 415 5.73 19.78 -6.82
C VAL A 415 5.36 20.91 -5.86
N LYS A 416 4.24 21.60 -6.12
CA LYS A 416 3.76 22.72 -5.29
C LYS A 416 3.50 22.32 -3.84
N ALA A 417 2.93 21.12 -3.62
CA ALA A 417 2.69 20.62 -2.27
C ALA A 417 4.00 20.31 -1.54
N PHE A 418 4.99 19.69 -2.21
CA PHE A 418 6.31 19.47 -1.62
C PHE A 418 7.01 20.78 -1.28
N GLU A 419 6.97 21.77 -2.15
CA GLU A 419 7.52 23.10 -1.90
C GLU A 419 6.89 23.79 -0.71
N ARG A 420 5.64 23.42 -0.34
CA ARG A 420 4.91 23.92 0.84
C ARG A 420 5.02 23.02 2.08
N GLY A 421 5.82 21.96 2.00
CA GLY A 421 6.08 21.07 3.14
C GLY A 421 5.07 19.94 3.32
N LEU A 422 4.50 19.45 2.24
CA LEU A 422 3.69 18.23 2.26
C LEU A 422 4.33 17.14 1.40
N ALA A 423 4.64 15.99 2.00
CA ALA A 423 5.22 14.84 1.32
C ALA A 423 4.15 13.79 1.01
N TRP A 424 4.05 13.36 -0.26
CA TRP A 424 3.24 12.21 -0.68
C TRP A 424 3.85 11.50 -1.91
N ILE A 425 3.24 10.38 -2.34
CA ILE A 425 3.66 9.66 -3.54
C ILE A 425 2.65 9.91 -4.66
N PRO A 426 3.05 10.53 -5.77
CA PRO A 426 2.15 10.79 -6.89
C PRO A 426 1.85 9.52 -7.68
N ALA A 427 0.66 9.44 -8.24
CA ALA A 427 0.25 8.43 -9.19
C ALA A 427 -0.31 9.09 -10.47
N GLY A 428 0.56 9.80 -11.21
CA GLY A 428 0.15 10.54 -12.40
C GLY A 428 -0.96 11.55 -12.09
N HIS A 429 -2.10 11.43 -12.77
CA HIS A 429 -3.27 12.29 -12.59
C HIS A 429 -4.07 12.03 -11.30
N ILE A 430 -3.74 11.01 -10.52
CA ILE A 430 -4.40 10.76 -9.24
C ILE A 430 -3.48 11.17 -8.10
N LEU A 431 -3.92 12.11 -7.30
CA LEU A 431 -3.25 12.49 -6.06
C LEU A 431 -3.56 11.42 -5.01
N ARG A 432 -2.66 10.48 -4.89
CA ARG A 432 -2.78 9.33 -4.00
C ARG A 432 -2.11 9.61 -2.68
N MET A 433 -2.87 9.59 -1.60
CA MET A 433 -2.41 9.95 -0.27
C MET A 433 -2.75 8.86 0.74
N SER A 434 -1.89 8.71 1.74
CA SER A 434 -2.03 7.73 2.81
C SER A 434 -1.39 8.23 4.10
N PRO A 435 -2.00 9.21 4.78
CA PRO A 435 -1.48 9.71 6.05
C PRO A 435 -1.43 8.60 7.10
N PRO A 436 -0.51 8.68 8.08
CA PRO A 436 -0.48 7.75 9.21
C PRO A 436 -1.79 7.76 10.00
N LEU A 437 -2.16 6.62 10.59
CA LEU A 437 -3.37 6.47 11.42
C LEU A 437 -3.32 7.36 12.68
N VAL A 438 -2.12 7.63 13.18
CA VAL A 438 -1.87 8.49 14.36
C VAL A 438 -1.94 9.98 14.03
N MET A 439 -2.32 10.37 12.81
CA MET A 439 -2.33 11.79 12.40
C MET A 439 -3.40 12.58 13.17
N PRO A 440 -3.03 13.61 13.94
CA PRO A 440 -4.00 14.50 14.57
C PRO A 440 -4.82 15.25 13.51
N ILE A 441 -6.10 15.50 13.80
CA ILE A 441 -6.99 16.19 12.86
C ILE A 441 -6.47 17.58 12.48
N GLU A 442 -5.87 18.33 13.42
CA GLU A 442 -5.27 19.63 13.14
C GLU A 442 -4.07 19.58 12.19
N VAL A 443 -3.32 18.46 12.16
CA VAL A 443 -2.25 18.22 11.19
C VAL A 443 -2.84 17.84 9.84
N ALA A 444 -3.90 17.02 9.84
CA ALA A 444 -4.63 16.67 8.63
C ALA A 444 -5.24 17.93 7.96
N VAL A 445 -5.76 18.86 8.74
CA VAL A 445 -6.27 20.18 8.24
C VAL A 445 -5.17 20.92 7.49
N LYS A 446 -4.00 21.12 8.11
CA LYS A 446 -2.87 21.81 7.45
C LYS A 446 -2.44 21.13 6.14
N GLY A 447 -2.37 19.79 6.15
CA GLY A 447 -2.02 19.03 4.94
C GLY A 447 -3.03 19.20 3.82
N MET A 448 -4.33 19.15 4.14
CA MET A 448 -5.39 19.33 3.16
C MET A 448 -5.46 20.76 2.62
N ASP A 449 -5.16 21.78 3.44
CA ASP A 449 -5.06 23.17 2.99
C ASP A 449 -3.94 23.33 1.94
N ILE A 450 -2.77 22.74 2.19
CA ILE A 450 -1.66 22.76 1.23
C ILE A 450 -2.06 22.10 -0.10
N ILE A 451 -2.77 20.97 -0.05
CA ILE A 451 -3.22 20.27 -1.27
C ILE A 451 -4.22 21.12 -2.05
N GLU A 452 -5.20 21.68 -1.35
CA GLU A 452 -6.24 22.49 -1.98
C GLU A 452 -5.67 23.77 -2.62
N GLU A 453 -4.74 24.45 -1.93
CA GLU A 453 -4.02 25.58 -2.49
C GLU A 453 -3.24 25.21 -3.74
N ALA A 454 -2.53 24.06 -3.71
CA ALA A 454 -1.77 23.57 -4.86
C ALA A 454 -2.67 23.21 -6.05
N ILE A 455 -3.87 22.67 -5.82
CA ILE A 455 -4.88 22.42 -6.86
C ILE A 455 -5.37 23.74 -7.45
N ALA A 456 -5.78 24.69 -6.60
CA ALA A 456 -6.31 26.00 -7.02
C ALA A 456 -5.30 26.80 -7.85
N GLU A 457 -4.04 26.79 -7.45
CA GLU A 457 -2.98 27.48 -8.18
C GLU A 457 -2.67 26.79 -9.51
N THR A 458 -2.61 25.45 -9.52
CA THR A 458 -2.38 24.68 -10.74
C THR A 458 -3.48 24.92 -11.77
N GLU A 459 -4.75 24.97 -11.33
CA GLU A 459 -5.90 25.25 -12.19
C GLU A 459 -5.77 26.66 -12.84
N ARG A 460 -5.42 27.68 -12.03
CA ARG A 460 -5.24 29.05 -12.54
C ARG A 460 -4.13 29.12 -13.58
N GLU A 461 -2.99 28.48 -13.33
CA GLU A 461 -1.88 28.46 -14.28
C GLU A 461 -2.22 27.77 -15.61
N LEU A 462 -2.97 26.64 -15.52
CA LEU A 462 -3.38 25.88 -16.71
C LEU A 462 -4.48 26.58 -17.50
N ALA A 463 -5.33 27.39 -16.86
CA ALA A 463 -6.33 28.21 -17.53
C ALA A 463 -5.77 29.42 -18.28
N MET A 464 -4.51 29.81 -18.02
CA MET A 464 -3.81 30.93 -18.67
C MET A 464 -3.00 30.50 -19.90
N ILE A 465 -2.93 29.20 -20.19
CA ILE A 465 -2.22 28.60 -21.32
C ILE A 465 -3.24 28.16 -22.38
#